data_cab9825b7e52d617dc70ae34f07c5dbd
#
_entry.id   cab9825b7e52d617dc70ae34f07c5dbd
#
_cell.length_a   1.000
_cell.length_b   1.000
_cell.length_c   1.000
_cell.angle_alpha   90.00
_cell.angle_beta   90.00
_cell.angle_gamma   90.00
#
_symmetry.space_group_name_H-M   'P 1'
#
loop_
_entity.id
_entity.type
_entity.pdbx_description
1 polymer ?
#
loop_
_entity_poly.entity_id
_entity_poly.type
_entity_poly.pdbx_seq_one_letter_code
_entity_poly.pdbx_strand_id
1 'polypeptide(L)'
;MRELIQAWTTWTLAPLKGCQGFWEDLWRLQAEQGQALGRFLGSVTGLPGFGPGSATRRPRHADLSVGKRVEHTKTLTDAGTLFFGFLSLDFNPLHFNEALAGRTRFGGRIAHGFHTASMFSGVLAELCPWCVYLRQEMEFTAPVRAGDRITAIGTIEAIDAKGLVTVALECRSQREETVVRGRATLKKLKEVYDGGAVPASPARAAAG
;
A
#
# COMPACT_ATOMS: atom_id res chain seq x y z
N MET A 1 22.22 -2.16 14.57
CA MET A 1 22.41 -1.71 13.18
C MET A 1 23.55 -2.45 12.46
N ARG A 2 24.73 -2.64 13.06
CA ARG A 2 25.83 -3.44 12.45
C ARG A 2 25.44 -4.93 12.26
N GLU A 3 24.75 -5.53 13.21
CA GLU A 3 24.29 -6.93 13.13
C GLU A 3 23.22 -7.16 12.07
N LEU A 4 22.32 -6.19 11.84
CA LEU A 4 21.33 -6.26 10.77
C LEU A 4 21.98 -6.14 9.37
N ILE A 5 23.01 -5.31 9.23
CA ILE A 5 23.75 -5.18 7.98
C ILE A 5 24.58 -6.44 7.71
N GLN A 6 25.19 -7.03 8.74
CA GLN A 6 25.93 -8.28 8.62
C GLN A 6 25.04 -9.47 8.30
N ALA A 7 23.85 -9.56 8.88
CA ALA A 7 22.84 -10.55 8.51
C ALA A 7 22.42 -10.40 7.05
N TRP A 8 22.24 -9.17 6.56
CA TRP A 8 21.84 -8.88 5.18
C TRP A 8 22.92 -9.28 4.15
N THR A 9 24.21 -9.01 4.43
CA THR A 9 25.31 -9.36 3.54
C THR A 9 25.61 -10.86 3.48
N THR A 10 25.31 -11.61 4.53
CA THR A 10 25.50 -13.05 4.54
C THR A 10 24.40 -13.77 3.73
N TRP A 11 23.23 -13.15 3.54
CA TRP A 11 22.08 -13.72 2.84
C TRP A 11 22.12 -13.51 1.32
N THR A 12 22.82 -12.51 0.83
CA THR A 12 22.87 -12.19 -0.61
C THR A 12 23.87 -13.03 -1.40
N LEU A 13 24.70 -13.88 -0.76
CA LEU A 13 25.78 -14.63 -1.41
C LEU A 13 25.66 -16.16 -1.30
N ALA A 14 24.55 -16.71 -0.79
CA ALA A 14 24.34 -18.14 -0.78
C ALA A 14 23.91 -18.66 -2.17
N PRO A 15 24.57 -19.67 -2.74
CA PRO A 15 24.23 -20.18 -4.07
C PRO A 15 22.86 -20.87 -4.08
N LEU A 16 22.03 -20.48 -5.03
CA LEU A 16 20.63 -20.90 -5.26
C LEU A 16 20.51 -22.36 -5.76
N LYS A 17 21.00 -23.34 -5.01
CA LYS A 17 20.75 -24.74 -5.31
C LYS A 17 20.19 -25.46 -4.07
N GLY A 18 18.87 -25.69 -4.09
CA GLY A 18 18.21 -26.58 -3.14
C GLY A 18 17.15 -25.97 -2.20
N CYS A 19 16.41 -24.94 -2.59
CA CYS A 19 15.65 -24.10 -1.67
C CYS A 19 14.12 -24.25 -1.70
N GLN A 20 13.54 -25.43 -1.88
CA GLN A 20 12.10 -25.58 -1.60
C GLN A 20 11.78 -25.35 -0.11
N GLY A 21 12.56 -25.92 0.81
CA GLY A 21 12.41 -25.69 2.25
C GLY A 21 12.68 -24.26 2.71
N PHE A 22 13.62 -23.56 2.05
CA PHE A 22 13.97 -22.19 2.37
C PHE A 22 12.78 -21.22 2.19
N TRP A 23 12.03 -21.35 1.11
CA TRP A 23 10.87 -20.50 0.87
C TRP A 23 9.72 -20.80 1.83
N GLU A 24 9.53 -22.07 2.22
CA GLU A 24 8.54 -22.48 3.21
C GLU A 24 8.88 -21.92 4.60
N ASP A 25 10.16 -21.97 4.98
CA ASP A 25 10.63 -21.42 6.24
C ASP A 25 10.59 -19.89 6.24
N LEU A 26 10.91 -19.24 5.11
CA LEU A 26 10.78 -17.79 4.96
C LEU A 26 9.32 -17.34 5.06
N TRP A 27 8.39 -18.07 4.41
CA TRP A 27 6.95 -17.79 4.52
C TRP A 27 6.44 -18.01 5.94
N ARG A 28 6.92 -19.03 6.62
CA ARG A 28 6.57 -19.31 8.02
C ARG A 28 7.10 -18.22 8.94
N LEU A 29 8.36 -17.84 8.78
CA LEU A 29 8.99 -16.74 9.52
C LEU A 29 8.28 -15.39 9.26
N GLN A 30 7.92 -15.13 8.02
CA GLN A 30 7.20 -13.91 7.63
C GLN A 30 5.77 -13.89 8.20
N ALA A 31 5.10 -15.04 8.25
CA ALA A 31 3.79 -15.17 8.90
C ALA A 31 3.88 -14.96 10.42
N GLU A 32 4.88 -15.52 11.09
CA GLU A 32 5.12 -15.36 12.52
C GLU A 32 5.54 -13.93 12.88
N GLN A 33 6.44 -13.32 12.09
CA GLN A 33 6.85 -11.93 12.26
C GLN A 33 5.70 -10.97 11.93
N GLY A 34 4.89 -11.27 10.92
CA GLY A 34 3.69 -10.51 10.60
C GLY A 34 2.67 -10.53 11.73
N GLN A 35 2.49 -11.67 12.40
CA GLN A 35 1.63 -11.78 13.59
C GLN A 35 2.23 -11.03 14.79
N ALA A 36 3.54 -11.13 15.01
CA ALA A 36 4.23 -10.42 16.07
C ALA A 36 4.20 -8.90 15.85
N LEU A 37 4.46 -8.46 14.61
CA LEU A 37 4.36 -7.06 14.21
C LEU A 37 2.91 -6.55 14.33
N GLY A 38 1.93 -7.34 13.92
CA GLY A 38 0.51 -7.01 14.06
C GLY A 38 0.08 -6.86 15.53
N ARG A 39 0.55 -7.74 16.41
CA ARG A 39 0.32 -7.61 17.87
C ARG A 39 1.02 -6.37 18.45
N PHE A 40 2.27 -6.12 18.05
CA PHE A 40 3.04 -4.95 18.48
C PHE A 40 2.39 -3.65 17.99
N LEU A 41 2.03 -3.57 16.71
CA LEU A 41 1.34 -2.40 16.15
C LEU A 41 -0.03 -2.20 16.80
N GLY A 42 -0.78 -3.25 17.07
CA GLY A 42 -2.06 -3.18 17.79
C GLY A 42 -1.88 -2.65 19.21
N SER A 43 -0.82 -3.05 19.93
CA SER A 43 -0.53 -2.57 21.28
C SER A 43 -0.07 -1.11 21.32
N VAL A 44 0.64 -0.65 20.29
CA VAL A 44 1.18 0.73 20.21
C VAL A 44 0.17 1.72 19.62
N THR A 45 -0.68 1.28 18.70
CA THR A 45 -1.60 2.18 17.97
C THR A 45 -3.03 2.13 18.49
N GLY A 46 -3.37 1.15 19.34
CA GLY A 46 -4.75 0.92 19.78
C GLY A 46 -5.70 0.47 18.65
N LEU A 47 -5.17 0.20 17.45
CA LEU A 47 -5.95 -0.31 16.34
C LEU A 47 -6.28 -1.79 16.58
N PRO A 48 -7.53 -2.23 16.35
CA PRO A 48 -7.90 -3.64 16.46
C PRO A 48 -7.05 -4.47 15.52
N GLY A 49 -6.45 -5.52 16.06
CA GLY A 49 -5.35 -6.29 15.49
C GLY A 49 -5.46 -6.63 14.01
N PHE A 50 -4.40 -6.40 13.28
CA PHE A 50 -4.07 -7.09 12.04
C PHE A 50 -3.73 -8.56 12.35
N GLY A 51 -4.69 -9.33 12.81
CA GLY A 51 -4.54 -10.77 13.04
C GLY A 51 -5.27 -11.55 11.95
N PRO A 52 -4.79 -12.75 11.57
CA PRO A 52 -5.51 -13.62 10.64
C PRO A 52 -6.88 -14.12 11.16
N GLY A 53 -7.37 -13.55 12.25
CA GLY A 53 -8.64 -13.89 12.89
C GLY A 53 -9.68 -12.78 12.97
N SER A 54 -9.40 -11.54 12.55
CA SER A 54 -10.48 -10.59 12.36
C SER A 54 -11.22 -11.02 11.08
N ALA A 55 -12.25 -11.85 11.24
CA ALA A 55 -13.24 -12.08 10.20
C ALA A 55 -13.84 -10.71 9.85
N THR A 56 -13.14 -9.96 9.01
CA THR A 56 -13.70 -8.78 8.38
C THR A 56 -14.98 -9.28 7.70
N ARG A 57 -16.09 -8.78 8.18
CA ARG A 57 -17.43 -9.01 7.63
C ARG A 57 -17.26 -8.97 6.11
N ARG A 58 -17.55 -10.08 5.42
CA ARG A 58 -17.41 -10.17 3.96
C ARG A 58 -18.10 -8.95 3.37
N PRO A 59 -17.39 -8.07 2.67
CA PRO A 59 -18.04 -6.93 2.05
C PRO A 59 -19.04 -7.46 1.03
N ARG A 60 -20.29 -7.06 1.17
CA ARG A 60 -21.36 -7.44 0.24
C ARG A 60 -21.31 -6.50 -0.96
N HIS A 61 -21.67 -7.00 -2.13
CA HIS A 61 -21.87 -6.20 -3.34
C HIS A 61 -22.71 -4.93 -3.13
N ALA A 62 -23.65 -5.01 -2.20
CA ALA A 62 -24.49 -3.89 -1.79
C ALA A 62 -23.73 -2.68 -1.25
N ASP A 63 -22.44 -2.86 -0.89
CA ASP A 63 -21.60 -1.78 -0.34
C ASP A 63 -20.90 -0.94 -1.42
N LEU A 64 -20.98 -1.32 -2.70
CA LEU A 64 -20.44 -0.54 -3.83
C LEU A 64 -21.55 0.28 -4.46
N SER A 65 -21.48 1.60 -4.32
CA SER A 65 -22.42 2.54 -4.93
C SER A 65 -21.69 3.75 -5.49
N VAL A 66 -22.20 4.28 -6.59
CA VAL A 66 -21.72 5.57 -7.12
C VAL A 66 -21.94 6.65 -6.07
N GLY A 67 -20.95 7.51 -5.89
CA GLY A 67 -20.91 8.54 -4.85
C GLY A 67 -20.37 8.08 -3.51
N LYS A 68 -20.18 6.77 -3.27
CA LYS A 68 -19.50 6.30 -2.04
C LYS A 68 -18.10 6.89 -1.96
N ARG A 69 -17.76 7.39 -0.76
CA ARG A 69 -16.49 8.09 -0.48
C ARG A 69 -15.82 7.52 0.75
N VAL A 70 -14.50 7.44 0.73
CA VAL A 70 -13.63 7.04 1.83
C VAL A 70 -12.44 8.00 1.91
N GLU A 71 -11.99 8.27 3.13
CA GLU A 71 -10.87 9.16 3.40
C GLU A 71 -9.91 8.51 4.41
N HIS A 72 -8.61 8.61 4.12
CA HIS A 72 -7.55 8.22 5.04
C HIS A 72 -6.59 9.39 5.26
N THR A 73 -6.30 9.69 6.52
CA THR A 73 -5.36 10.76 6.87
C THR A 73 -4.11 10.18 7.52
N LYS A 74 -2.94 10.63 7.09
CA LYS A 74 -1.64 10.22 7.61
C LYS A 74 -0.66 11.38 7.57
N THR A 75 0.21 11.49 8.59
CA THR A 75 1.38 12.37 8.55
C THR A 75 2.52 11.64 7.86
N LEU A 76 3.10 12.25 6.82
CA LEU A 76 4.29 11.72 6.17
C LEU A 76 5.52 12.05 7.04
N THR A 77 6.39 11.06 7.24
CA THR A 77 7.56 11.18 8.11
C THR A 77 8.84 10.89 7.35
N ASP A 78 9.99 11.37 7.85
CA ASP A 78 11.31 11.01 7.31
C ASP A 78 11.54 9.49 7.34
N ALA A 79 11.10 8.82 8.41
CA ALA A 79 11.18 7.36 8.50
C ALA A 79 10.34 6.66 7.41
N GLY A 80 9.15 7.18 7.13
CA GLY A 80 8.30 6.69 6.02
C GLY A 80 8.94 6.91 4.66
N THR A 81 9.57 8.07 4.44
CA THR A 81 10.32 8.38 3.22
C THR A 81 11.50 7.43 3.04
N LEU A 82 12.26 7.17 4.10
CA LEU A 82 13.38 6.23 4.09
C LEU A 82 12.90 4.80 3.78
N PHE A 83 11.83 4.35 4.45
CA PHE A 83 11.26 3.02 4.22
C PHE A 83 10.74 2.85 2.79
N PHE A 84 10.09 3.88 2.24
CA PHE A 84 9.65 3.88 0.84
C PHE A 84 10.83 3.83 -0.12
N GLY A 85 11.91 4.55 0.16
CA GLY A 85 13.14 4.47 -0.62
C GLY A 85 13.72 3.05 -0.70
N PHE A 86 13.72 2.30 0.42
CA PHE A 86 14.13 0.89 0.42
C PHE A 86 13.16 -0.01 -0.37
N LEU A 87 11.85 0.22 -0.28
CA LEU A 87 10.86 -0.57 -1.00
C LEU A 87 10.93 -0.34 -2.52
N SER A 88 11.15 0.89 -2.94
CA SER A 88 11.16 1.30 -4.35
C SER A 88 12.54 1.33 -4.98
N LEU A 89 13.61 1.22 -4.17
CA LEU A 89 15.00 1.46 -4.54
C LEU A 89 15.25 2.88 -5.09
N ASP A 90 14.38 3.83 -4.76
CA ASP A 90 14.50 5.23 -5.14
C ASP A 90 15.22 6.02 -4.06
N PHE A 91 16.54 6.16 -4.22
CA PHE A 91 17.41 6.95 -3.36
C PHE A 91 17.83 8.26 -4.02
N ASN A 92 16.97 8.85 -4.84
CA ASN A 92 17.22 10.15 -5.44
C ASN A 92 17.56 11.19 -4.34
N PRO A 93 18.67 11.93 -4.47
CA PRO A 93 19.09 12.94 -3.50
C PRO A 93 18.04 14.01 -3.17
N LEU A 94 17.06 14.21 -4.04
CA LEU A 94 15.94 15.12 -3.81
C LEU A 94 15.13 14.77 -2.55
N HIS A 95 15.12 13.49 -2.17
CA HIS A 95 14.40 12.98 -1.01
C HIS A 95 15.25 12.88 0.26
N PHE A 96 16.60 12.82 0.10
CA PHE A 96 17.49 12.46 1.20
C PHE A 96 18.57 13.50 1.51
N ASN A 97 18.92 14.39 0.56
CA ASN A 97 20.02 15.34 0.73
C ASN A 97 19.49 16.79 0.77
N GLU A 98 19.44 17.36 1.98
CA GLU A 98 18.95 18.72 2.20
C GLU A 98 19.74 19.78 1.42
N ALA A 99 21.07 19.65 1.39
CA ALA A 99 21.94 20.63 0.74
C ALA A 99 21.75 20.65 -0.79
N LEU A 100 21.52 19.48 -1.41
CA LEU A 100 21.25 19.38 -2.84
C LEU A 100 19.81 19.79 -3.14
N ALA A 101 18.84 19.30 -2.38
CA ALA A 101 17.43 19.62 -2.57
C ALA A 101 17.15 21.12 -2.36
N GLY A 102 17.86 21.76 -1.42
CA GLY A 102 17.78 23.21 -1.17
C GLY A 102 18.19 24.08 -2.34
N ARG A 103 18.99 23.56 -3.28
CA ARG A 103 19.40 24.27 -4.50
C ARG A 103 18.39 24.13 -5.65
N THR A 104 17.36 23.32 -5.47
CA THR A 104 16.30 23.12 -6.46
C THR A 104 15.16 24.12 -6.24
N ARG A 105 14.26 24.18 -7.20
CA ARG A 105 13.02 24.98 -7.07
C ARG A 105 12.16 24.62 -5.83
N PHE A 106 12.41 23.45 -5.22
CA PHE A 106 11.70 23.01 -4.03
C PHE A 106 12.24 23.61 -2.74
N GLY A 107 13.47 24.14 -2.71
CA GLY A 107 14.05 24.79 -1.55
C GLY A 107 14.30 23.89 -0.34
N GLY A 108 14.38 22.57 -0.55
CA GLY A 108 14.58 21.55 0.49
C GLY A 108 14.04 20.18 0.08
N ARG A 109 14.23 19.16 0.94
CA ARG A 109 13.79 17.78 0.65
C ARG A 109 12.27 17.70 0.53
N ILE A 110 11.82 16.85 -0.39
CA ILE A 110 10.42 16.49 -0.58
C ILE A 110 10.24 14.98 -0.41
N ALA A 111 9.05 14.53 -0.03
CA ALA A 111 8.70 13.13 -0.01
C ALA A 111 8.57 12.58 -1.45
N HIS A 112 8.76 11.29 -1.63
CA HIS A 112 8.49 10.65 -2.92
C HIS A 112 7.02 10.84 -3.30
N GLY A 113 6.77 11.22 -4.54
CA GLY A 113 5.39 11.37 -5.04
C GLY A 113 4.60 10.08 -4.90
N PHE A 114 5.19 8.94 -5.24
CA PHE A 114 4.56 7.63 -5.08
C PHE A 114 4.39 7.20 -3.62
N HIS A 115 5.20 7.67 -2.67
CA HIS A 115 4.93 7.46 -1.24
C HIS A 115 3.61 8.14 -0.84
N THR A 116 3.39 9.37 -1.28
CA THR A 116 2.13 10.08 -1.07
C THR A 116 0.98 9.35 -1.77
N ALA A 117 1.14 9.00 -3.05
CA ALA A 117 0.13 8.30 -3.85
C ALA A 117 -0.16 6.88 -3.35
N SER A 118 0.76 6.22 -2.63
CA SER A 118 0.54 4.88 -2.06
C SER A 118 -0.66 4.84 -1.10
N MET A 119 -1.04 5.97 -0.51
CA MET A 119 -2.24 6.09 0.32
C MET A 119 -3.52 5.77 -0.44
N PHE A 120 -3.55 5.93 -1.77
CA PHE A 120 -4.67 5.51 -2.61
C PHE A 120 -4.97 4.02 -2.49
N SER A 121 -3.93 3.19 -2.34
CA SER A 121 -4.12 1.75 -2.15
C SER A 121 -4.95 1.43 -0.91
N GLY A 122 -4.69 2.11 0.22
CA GLY A 122 -5.47 1.95 1.44
C GLY A 122 -6.92 2.40 1.28
N VAL A 123 -7.13 3.56 0.67
CA VAL A 123 -8.47 4.10 0.37
C VAL A 123 -9.25 3.15 -0.55
N LEU A 124 -8.61 2.63 -1.61
CA LEU A 124 -9.25 1.71 -2.55
C LEU A 124 -9.56 0.35 -1.92
N ALA A 125 -8.71 -0.14 -1.02
CA ALA A 125 -8.94 -1.40 -0.32
C ALA A 125 -10.19 -1.34 0.57
N GLU A 126 -10.47 -0.19 1.18
CA GLU A 126 -11.68 0.04 1.97
C GLU A 126 -12.89 0.35 1.10
N LEU A 127 -12.72 1.20 0.08
CA LEU A 127 -13.80 1.64 -0.80
C LEU A 127 -14.33 0.51 -1.68
N CYS A 128 -13.42 -0.31 -2.22
CA CYS A 128 -13.69 -1.38 -3.17
C CYS A 128 -12.98 -2.68 -2.74
N PRO A 129 -13.32 -3.27 -1.59
CA PRO A 129 -12.70 -4.51 -1.15
C PRO A 129 -12.93 -5.60 -2.20
N TRP A 130 -11.95 -6.51 -2.35
CA TRP A 130 -12.00 -7.60 -3.34
C TRP A 130 -12.14 -7.14 -4.81
N CYS A 131 -11.65 -5.95 -5.10
CA CYS A 131 -11.47 -5.49 -6.47
C CYS A 131 -10.00 -5.60 -6.89
N VAL A 132 -9.76 -5.95 -8.14
CA VAL A 132 -8.42 -5.98 -8.73
C VAL A 132 -8.11 -4.61 -9.31
N TYR A 133 -6.96 -4.06 -8.98
CA TYR A 133 -6.45 -2.82 -9.53
C TYR A 133 -5.99 -3.04 -10.97
N LEU A 134 -6.60 -2.37 -11.95
CA LEU A 134 -6.27 -2.54 -13.36
C LEU A 134 -5.48 -1.37 -13.93
N ARG A 135 -5.86 -0.15 -13.56
CA ARG A 135 -5.28 1.07 -14.14
C ARG A 135 -5.24 2.19 -13.11
N GLN A 136 -4.16 2.97 -13.15
CA GLN A 136 -4.04 4.22 -12.42
C GLN A 136 -3.53 5.32 -13.34
N GLU A 137 -4.21 6.44 -13.33
CA GLU A 137 -3.74 7.72 -13.86
C GLU A 137 -3.58 8.67 -12.69
N MET A 138 -2.48 9.43 -12.65
CA MET A 138 -2.26 10.41 -11.60
C MET A 138 -1.37 11.55 -12.05
N GLU A 139 -1.54 12.68 -11.37
CA GLU A 139 -0.76 13.89 -11.54
C GLU A 139 -0.30 14.38 -10.17
N PHE A 140 0.98 14.72 -10.06
CA PHE A 140 1.58 15.32 -8.87
C PHE A 140 1.53 16.84 -9.04
N THR A 141 0.70 17.52 -8.26
CA THR A 141 0.38 18.94 -8.43
C THR A 141 1.17 19.85 -7.50
N ALA A 142 1.58 19.34 -6.34
CA ALA A 142 2.38 20.10 -5.39
C ALA A 142 3.35 19.19 -4.60
N PRO A 143 4.49 19.72 -4.13
CA PRO A 143 5.44 18.97 -3.33
C PRO A 143 4.90 18.72 -1.92
N VAL A 144 5.23 17.54 -1.37
CA VAL A 144 4.92 17.13 0.00
C VAL A 144 6.22 16.98 0.78
N ARG A 145 6.24 17.36 2.05
CA ARG A 145 7.41 17.28 2.93
C ARG A 145 7.16 16.35 4.12
N ALA A 146 8.24 15.93 4.75
CA ALA A 146 8.13 15.29 6.05
C ALA A 146 7.46 16.26 7.05
N GLY A 147 6.51 15.75 7.83
CA GLY A 147 5.66 16.52 8.73
C GLY A 147 4.31 16.94 8.12
N ASP A 148 4.15 16.92 6.80
CA ASP A 148 2.85 17.22 6.19
C ASP A 148 1.83 16.12 6.51
N ARG A 149 0.63 16.57 6.91
CA ARG A 149 -0.54 15.71 7.12
C ARG A 149 -1.34 15.66 5.81
N ILE A 150 -1.40 14.47 5.23
CA ILE A 150 -2.07 14.23 3.96
C ILE A 150 -3.35 13.44 4.19
N THR A 151 -4.43 13.87 3.56
CA THR A 151 -5.71 13.17 3.48
C THR A 151 -5.87 12.64 2.06
N ALA A 152 -5.85 11.32 1.91
CA ALA A 152 -6.20 10.65 0.66
C ALA A 152 -7.70 10.37 0.63
N ILE A 153 -8.33 10.70 -0.49
CA ILE A 153 -9.77 10.66 -0.71
C ILE A 153 -10.04 9.82 -1.95
N GLY A 154 -11.01 8.93 -1.86
CA GLY A 154 -11.52 8.18 -3.01
C GLY A 154 -13.04 8.29 -3.10
N THR A 155 -13.54 8.50 -4.32
CA THR A 155 -14.99 8.56 -4.59
C THR A 155 -15.31 7.69 -5.80
N ILE A 156 -16.27 6.78 -5.69
CA ILE A 156 -16.74 5.97 -6.82
C ILE A 156 -17.50 6.88 -7.79
N GLU A 157 -16.97 7.05 -9.01
CA GLU A 157 -17.62 7.81 -10.07
C GLU A 157 -18.57 6.98 -10.92
N ALA A 158 -18.20 5.73 -11.19
CA ALA A 158 -18.99 4.85 -12.05
C ALA A 158 -18.77 3.38 -11.72
N ILE A 159 -19.80 2.58 -12.00
CA ILE A 159 -19.75 1.11 -11.96
C ILE A 159 -20.45 0.64 -13.24
N ASP A 160 -19.71 -0.04 -14.12
CA ASP A 160 -20.27 -0.52 -15.38
C ASP A 160 -20.92 -1.92 -15.24
N ALA A 161 -21.69 -2.32 -16.26
CA ALA A 161 -22.35 -3.62 -16.31
C ALA A 161 -21.35 -4.81 -16.31
N LYS A 162 -20.10 -4.57 -16.70
CA LYS A 162 -19.02 -5.59 -16.67
C LYS A 162 -18.34 -5.67 -15.31
N GLY A 163 -18.72 -4.82 -14.34
CA GLY A 163 -18.14 -4.75 -13.00
C GLY A 163 -16.80 -4.02 -12.96
N LEU A 164 -16.54 -3.11 -13.90
CA LEU A 164 -15.48 -2.14 -13.77
C LEU A 164 -15.95 -0.99 -12.89
N VAL A 165 -15.13 -0.61 -11.92
CA VAL A 165 -15.37 0.48 -10.98
C VAL A 165 -14.36 1.58 -11.27
N THR A 166 -14.84 2.76 -11.58
CA THR A 166 -14.01 3.97 -11.76
C THR A 166 -14.07 4.80 -10.49
N VAL A 167 -12.90 5.15 -9.97
CA VAL A 167 -12.75 5.90 -8.71
C VAL A 167 -11.93 7.15 -8.97
N ALA A 168 -12.48 8.31 -8.64
CA ALA A 168 -11.72 9.55 -8.51
C ALA A 168 -10.89 9.53 -7.24
N LEU A 169 -9.64 9.96 -7.32
CA LEU A 169 -8.68 9.93 -6.24
C LEU A 169 -8.01 11.29 -6.08
N GLU A 170 -7.85 11.72 -4.82
CA GLU A 170 -7.20 12.97 -4.48
C GLU A 170 -6.42 12.82 -3.17
N CYS A 171 -5.22 13.41 -3.10
CA CYS A 171 -4.53 13.67 -1.84
C CYS A 171 -4.51 15.18 -1.59
N ARG A 172 -4.94 15.59 -0.41
CA ARG A 172 -4.88 16.98 0.06
C ARG A 172 -3.93 17.12 1.24
N SER A 173 -3.21 18.22 1.27
CA SER A 173 -2.40 18.61 2.42
C SER A 173 -3.29 19.19 3.54
N GLN A 174 -2.70 19.41 4.74
CA GLN A 174 -3.36 20.12 5.83
C GLN A 174 -3.73 21.58 5.49
N ARG A 175 -3.27 22.10 4.36
CA ARG A 175 -3.62 23.44 3.85
C ARG A 175 -4.74 23.39 2.80
N GLU A 176 -5.44 22.26 2.69
CA GLU A 176 -6.46 22.00 1.67
C GLU A 176 -5.94 22.08 0.21
N GLU A 177 -4.63 22.06 0.03
CA GLU A 177 -4.01 22.03 -1.28
C GLU A 177 -4.00 20.60 -1.84
N THR A 178 -4.47 20.42 -3.08
CA THR A 178 -4.36 19.17 -3.80
C THR A 178 -2.90 18.93 -4.17
N VAL A 179 -2.30 17.84 -3.66
CA VAL A 179 -0.90 17.49 -3.90
C VAL A 179 -0.75 16.33 -4.89
N VAL A 180 -1.75 15.46 -4.96
CA VAL A 180 -1.89 14.40 -5.98
C VAL A 180 -3.35 14.29 -6.35
N ARG A 181 -3.65 14.15 -7.63
CA ARG A 181 -4.99 13.80 -8.11
C ARG A 181 -4.91 12.71 -9.16
N GLY A 182 -5.97 11.95 -9.34
CA GLY A 182 -5.98 10.89 -10.32
C GLY A 182 -7.28 10.12 -10.41
N ARG A 183 -7.22 9.03 -11.16
CA ARG A 183 -8.36 8.13 -11.35
C ARG A 183 -7.86 6.70 -11.41
N ALA A 184 -8.53 5.79 -10.71
CA ALA A 184 -8.28 4.36 -10.77
C ALA A 184 -9.42 3.63 -11.47
N THR A 185 -9.08 2.55 -12.17
CA THR A 185 -10.05 1.57 -12.66
C THR A 185 -9.79 0.24 -11.98
N LEU A 186 -10.81 -0.30 -11.35
CA LEU A 186 -10.80 -1.54 -10.61
C LEU A 186 -11.78 -2.53 -11.25
N LYS A 187 -11.52 -3.83 -11.06
CA LYS A 187 -12.41 -4.92 -11.50
C LYS A 187 -12.92 -5.70 -10.30
N LYS A 188 -14.23 -5.79 -10.15
CA LYS A 188 -14.87 -6.64 -9.13
C LYS A 188 -14.57 -8.12 -9.40
N LEU A 189 -14.16 -8.86 -8.35
CA LEU A 189 -14.02 -10.31 -8.41
C LEU A 189 -15.40 -10.94 -8.18
N LYS A 190 -16.02 -11.46 -9.23
CA LYS A 190 -17.37 -12.05 -9.21
C LYS A 190 -17.47 -13.20 -8.21
N GLU A 191 -16.45 -14.06 -8.14
CA GLU A 191 -16.40 -15.25 -7.31
C GLU A 191 -16.57 -14.94 -5.81
N VAL A 192 -16.15 -13.77 -5.39
CA VAL A 192 -16.25 -13.35 -3.98
C VAL A 192 -17.58 -12.68 -3.70
N TYR A 193 -18.11 -11.96 -4.68
CA TYR A 193 -19.29 -11.14 -4.50
C TYR A 193 -20.61 -11.91 -4.71
N ASP A 194 -20.66 -12.87 -5.61
CA ASP A 194 -21.88 -13.60 -5.96
C ASP A 194 -22.22 -14.74 -4.97
N GLY A 195 -21.61 -14.76 -3.77
CA GLY A 195 -21.93 -15.72 -2.70
C GLY A 195 -21.41 -17.14 -2.94
N GLY A 196 -20.64 -17.36 -3.99
CA GLY A 196 -19.91 -18.61 -4.22
C GLY A 196 -18.89 -18.86 -3.08
N ALA A 197 -18.84 -20.10 -2.58
CA ALA A 197 -17.73 -20.50 -1.73
C ALA A 197 -16.43 -20.18 -2.49
N VAL A 198 -15.49 -19.45 -1.85
CA VAL A 198 -14.15 -19.26 -2.40
C VAL A 198 -13.61 -20.67 -2.65
N PRO A 199 -13.34 -21.07 -3.89
CA PRO A 199 -12.77 -22.39 -4.14
C PRO A 199 -11.49 -22.49 -3.30
N ALA A 200 -11.34 -23.60 -2.60
CA ALA A 200 -10.07 -23.92 -1.96
C ALA A 200 -8.97 -23.73 -3.02
N SER A 201 -7.91 -22.99 -2.66
CA SER A 201 -6.79 -22.76 -3.57
C SER A 201 -6.47 -24.08 -4.26
N PRO A 202 -6.45 -24.15 -5.60
CA PRO A 202 -6.02 -25.37 -6.26
C PRO A 202 -4.62 -25.66 -5.76
N ALA A 203 -4.47 -26.79 -5.04
CA ALA A 203 -3.15 -27.30 -4.73
C ALA A 203 -2.39 -27.27 -6.06
N ARG A 204 -1.28 -26.53 -6.11
CA ARG A 204 -0.41 -26.51 -7.29
C ARG A 204 -0.17 -27.96 -7.65
N ALA A 205 -0.74 -28.39 -8.77
CA ALA A 205 -0.40 -29.67 -9.36
C ALA A 205 1.13 -29.67 -9.48
N ALA A 206 1.74 -30.61 -8.77
CA ALA A 206 3.17 -30.83 -8.87
C ALA A 206 3.49 -31.02 -10.35
N ALA A 207 4.22 -30.08 -10.92
CA ALA A 207 4.83 -30.27 -12.22
C ALA A 207 5.86 -31.37 -12.05
N GLY A 208 5.54 -32.55 -12.64
CA GLY A 208 6.47 -33.63 -12.79
C GLY A 208 7.64 -33.28 -13.72
#